data_8327a32e19add93658ac6b0919d25155
#
_entry.id   8327a32e19add93658ac6b0919d25155
#
_cell.length_a   1.000
_cell.length_b   1.000
_cell.length_c   1.000
_cell.angle_alpha   90.00
_cell.angle_beta   90.00
_cell.angle_gamma   90.00
#
_symmetry.space_group_name_H-M   'P 1'
#
loop_
_entity.id
_entity.type
_entity.pdbx_description
1 polymer ?
#
loop_
_entity_poly.entity_id
_entity_poly.type
_entity_poly.pdbx_seq_one_letter_code
_entity_poly.pdbx_strand_id
1 'polypeptide(L)'
;MKSYFILNCLNQQKIADSLYRYYIELTAHKKIKNFWNNLDREEIKNYFSIQNLELKKWFDQMELRVRDMSFTIYNEEIQTNIHTDAPPVIAKINFPVLNTQDTYNVWYDSAGKEIDRVECIKPIVLRSDIPHTVEIGSRAKFPRIQFSFCFYKDPINLLM
;
A
#
# COMPACT_ATOMS: atom_id res chain seq x y z
N MET A 1 7.04 2.83 -19.69
CA MET A 1 6.67 3.22 -18.32
C MET A 1 6.95 2.07 -17.38
N LYS A 2 7.58 2.33 -16.25
CA LYS A 2 7.92 1.32 -15.26
C LYS A 2 6.69 0.79 -14.53
N SER A 3 6.75 -0.45 -14.03
CA SER A 3 5.69 -1.03 -13.19
C SER A 3 5.65 -0.40 -11.81
N TYR A 4 6.79 0.04 -11.31
CA TYR A 4 6.92 0.69 -10.00
C TYR A 4 8.11 1.65 -9.95
N PHE A 5 8.13 2.47 -8.88
CA PHE A 5 9.27 3.28 -8.47
C PHE A 5 9.36 3.31 -6.95
N ILE A 6 10.55 3.04 -6.41
CA ILE A 6 10.80 3.11 -4.96
C ILE A 6 10.88 4.58 -4.54
N LEU A 7 10.06 4.96 -3.57
CA LEU A 7 10.01 6.32 -3.06
C LEU A 7 10.98 6.51 -1.89
N ASN A 8 11.66 7.64 -1.87
CA ASN A 8 12.45 8.03 -0.72
C ASN A 8 11.55 8.58 0.39
N CYS A 9 11.64 7.99 1.57
CA CYS A 9 10.88 8.40 2.74
C CYS A 9 11.80 8.38 3.97
N LEU A 10 12.30 9.57 4.34
CA LEU A 10 13.26 9.69 5.46
C LEU A 10 12.68 9.25 6.81
N ASN A 11 11.38 9.45 7.00
CA ASN A 11 10.67 9.11 8.24
C ASN A 11 9.86 7.80 8.11
N GLN A 12 10.29 6.87 7.26
CA GLN A 12 9.53 5.65 6.97
C GLN A 12 9.12 4.89 8.24
N GLN A 13 10.04 4.65 9.16
CA GLN A 13 9.73 3.89 10.38
C GLN A 13 8.74 4.62 11.29
N LYS A 14 8.89 5.92 11.44
CA LYS A 14 7.98 6.76 12.24
C LYS A 14 6.56 6.74 11.66
N ILE A 15 6.44 6.82 10.34
CA ILE A 15 5.15 6.73 9.64
C ILE A 15 4.56 5.31 9.79
N ALA A 16 5.36 4.28 9.59
CA ALA A 16 4.94 2.88 9.78
C ALA A 16 4.40 2.63 11.19
N ASP A 17 5.09 3.13 12.22
CA ASP A 17 4.66 3.00 13.62
C ASP A 17 3.34 3.72 13.88
N SER A 18 3.14 4.89 13.28
CA SER A 18 1.88 5.64 13.35
C SER A 18 0.73 4.90 12.66
N LEU A 19 0.96 4.35 11.49
CA LEU A 19 -0.03 3.55 10.76
C LEU A 19 -0.38 2.26 11.53
N TYR A 20 0.61 1.64 12.16
CA TYR A 20 0.37 0.46 12.98
C TYR A 20 -0.47 0.77 14.22
N ARG A 21 -0.18 1.86 14.93
CA ARG A 21 -1.02 2.30 16.06
C ARG A 21 -2.46 2.58 15.61
N TYR A 22 -2.64 3.23 14.47
CA TYR A 22 -3.95 3.46 13.91
C TYR A 22 -4.69 2.16 13.55
N TYR A 23 -3.98 1.18 12.98
CA TYR A 23 -4.52 -0.15 12.75
C TYR A 23 -5.00 -0.79 14.06
N ILE A 24 -4.24 -0.72 15.15
CA ILE A 24 -4.64 -1.25 16.46
C ILE A 24 -5.89 -0.56 16.99
N GLU A 25 -5.99 0.76 16.87
CA GLU A 25 -7.18 1.52 17.25
C GLU A 25 -8.41 1.09 16.44
N LEU A 26 -8.27 0.93 15.14
CA LEU A 26 -9.36 0.45 14.28
C LEU A 26 -9.84 -0.95 14.68
N THR A 27 -8.95 -1.86 15.00
CA THR A 27 -9.30 -3.23 15.39
C THR A 27 -10.06 -3.30 16.71
N ALA A 28 -9.92 -2.30 17.58
CA ALA A 28 -10.68 -2.20 18.83
C ALA A 28 -12.15 -1.81 18.62
N HIS A 29 -12.49 -1.19 17.49
CA HIS A 29 -13.81 -0.61 17.23
C HIS A 29 -14.49 -1.15 15.96
N LYS A 30 -13.79 -1.90 15.14
CA LYS A 30 -14.25 -2.34 13.82
C LYS A 30 -13.84 -3.78 13.56
N LYS A 31 -14.73 -4.59 12.99
CA LYS A 31 -14.38 -5.91 12.51
C LYS A 31 -13.49 -5.81 11.29
N ILE A 32 -12.27 -6.32 11.39
CA ILE A 32 -11.30 -6.34 10.31
C ILE A 32 -11.47 -7.63 9.50
N LYS A 33 -11.54 -7.47 8.18
CA LYS A 33 -11.55 -8.59 7.22
C LYS A 33 -10.13 -9.04 6.93
N ASN A 34 -9.95 -10.32 6.67
CA ASN A 34 -8.73 -10.78 6.02
C ASN A 34 -8.61 -10.13 4.64
N PHE A 35 -7.39 -9.79 4.25
CA PHE A 35 -7.02 -9.10 3.02
C PHE A 35 -7.31 -7.61 3.01
N TRP A 36 -8.31 -7.19 2.28
CA TRP A 36 -8.55 -5.80 1.93
C TRP A 36 -9.57 -5.14 2.84
N ASN A 37 -9.19 -4.00 3.42
CA ASN A 37 -10.04 -3.18 4.25
C ASN A 37 -9.99 -1.72 3.80
N ASN A 38 -11.11 -1.20 3.32
CA ASN A 38 -11.24 0.22 2.99
C ASN A 38 -11.56 1.03 4.25
N LEU A 39 -10.94 2.21 4.35
CA LEU A 39 -11.34 3.22 5.31
C LEU A 39 -12.40 4.14 4.68
N ASP A 40 -13.37 4.57 5.49
CA ASP A 40 -14.32 5.59 5.08
C ASP A 40 -13.71 7.00 5.15
N ARG A 41 -14.43 7.99 4.65
CA ARG A 41 -13.94 9.38 4.60
C ARG A 41 -13.69 9.96 5.99
N GLU A 42 -14.48 9.61 6.97
CA GLU A 42 -14.33 10.09 8.34
C GLU A 42 -13.11 9.46 9.01
N GLU A 43 -12.88 8.17 8.82
CA GLU A 43 -11.68 7.47 9.27
C GLU A 43 -10.41 8.07 8.67
N ILE A 44 -10.40 8.35 7.36
CA ILE A 44 -9.28 9.00 6.67
C ILE A 44 -9.02 10.40 7.23
N LYS A 45 -10.06 11.22 7.35
CA LYS A 45 -9.99 12.58 7.90
C LYS A 45 -9.45 12.56 9.33
N ASN A 46 -9.94 11.65 10.14
CA ASN A 46 -9.52 11.49 11.53
C ASN A 46 -8.04 11.12 11.64
N TYR A 47 -7.58 10.15 10.83
CA TYR A 47 -6.18 9.77 10.79
C TYR A 47 -5.27 10.97 10.48
N PHE A 48 -5.54 11.70 9.41
CA PHE A 48 -4.71 12.84 8.98
C PHE A 48 -4.81 14.06 9.89
N SER A 49 -5.91 14.23 10.62
CA SER A 49 -6.06 15.36 11.56
C SER A 49 -5.43 15.10 12.93
N ILE A 50 -5.41 13.86 13.40
CA ILE A 50 -5.01 13.51 14.76
C ILE A 50 -3.66 12.78 14.81
N GLN A 51 -3.40 11.87 13.86
CA GLN A 51 -2.36 10.87 14.00
C GLN A 51 -1.05 11.20 13.27
N ASN A 52 -1.05 11.93 12.15
CA ASN A 52 0.17 11.94 11.36
C ASN A 52 0.42 13.14 10.46
N LEU A 53 1.09 14.12 11.01
CA LEU A 53 1.67 15.22 10.25
C LEU A 53 2.78 14.75 9.29
N GLU A 54 3.56 13.73 9.63
CA GLU A 54 4.71 13.29 8.83
C GLU A 54 4.29 12.69 7.49
N LEU A 55 3.28 11.81 7.50
CA LEU A 55 2.74 11.24 6.26
C LEU A 55 2.12 12.32 5.38
N LYS A 56 1.35 13.23 5.98
CA LYS A 56 0.74 14.35 5.26
C LYS A 56 1.80 15.24 4.63
N LYS A 57 2.84 15.63 5.36
CA LYS A 57 3.95 16.44 4.85
C LYS A 57 4.65 15.75 3.69
N TRP A 58 4.87 14.44 3.80
CA TRP A 58 5.50 13.66 2.75
C TRP A 58 4.67 13.64 1.46
N PHE A 59 3.35 13.44 1.58
CA PHE A 59 2.46 13.54 0.43
C PHE A 59 2.36 14.97 -0.13
N ASP A 60 2.32 15.99 0.72
CA ASP A 60 2.29 17.39 0.31
C ASP A 60 3.55 17.77 -0.50
N GLN A 61 4.73 17.24 -0.15
CA GLN A 61 5.97 17.42 -0.90
C GLN A 61 5.89 16.87 -2.34
N MET A 62 5.06 15.86 -2.55
CA MET A 62 4.79 15.26 -3.87
C MET A 62 3.55 15.85 -4.54
N GLU A 63 2.95 16.88 -3.94
CA GLU A 63 1.68 17.49 -4.40
C GLU A 63 0.53 16.46 -4.50
N LEU A 64 0.50 15.50 -3.59
CA LEU A 64 -0.49 14.44 -3.55
C LEU A 64 -1.50 14.67 -2.41
N ARG A 65 -2.78 14.61 -2.76
CA ARG A 65 -3.89 14.67 -1.82
C ARG A 65 -4.62 13.34 -1.81
N VAL A 66 -4.68 12.70 -0.64
CA VAL A 66 -5.32 11.38 -0.46
C VAL A 66 -6.82 11.47 -0.74
N ARG A 67 -7.30 10.60 -1.61
CA ARG A 67 -8.72 10.36 -1.88
C ARG A 67 -9.20 9.11 -1.14
N ASP A 68 -8.49 8.00 -1.30
CA ASP A 68 -8.82 6.73 -0.69
C ASP A 68 -7.62 6.17 0.08
N MET A 69 -7.90 5.52 1.18
CA MET A 69 -6.95 4.85 2.05
C MET A 69 -7.50 3.48 2.41
N SER A 70 -6.66 2.48 2.32
CA SER A 70 -7.00 1.11 2.64
C SER A 70 -5.80 0.41 3.24
N PHE A 71 -6.02 -0.75 3.84
CA PHE A 71 -4.93 -1.62 4.23
C PHE A 71 -5.23 -3.08 3.90
N THR A 72 -4.17 -3.83 3.67
CA THR A 72 -4.21 -5.28 3.56
C THR A 72 -3.57 -5.90 4.77
N ILE A 73 -4.20 -6.95 5.29
CA ILE A 73 -3.66 -7.77 6.36
C ILE A 73 -3.67 -9.24 5.94
N TYR A 74 -2.52 -9.90 6.07
CA TYR A 74 -2.40 -11.34 5.92
C TYR A 74 -2.02 -11.94 7.27
N ASN A 75 -2.89 -12.81 7.80
CA ASN A 75 -2.65 -13.51 9.07
C ASN A 75 -1.98 -14.87 8.86
N GLU A 76 -1.93 -15.33 7.63
CA GLU A 76 -1.36 -16.62 7.22
C GLU A 76 -0.87 -16.53 5.77
N GLU A 77 -0.11 -17.50 5.34
CA GLU A 77 0.26 -17.64 3.94
C GLU A 77 -0.99 -17.84 3.08
N ILE A 78 -1.19 -16.93 2.12
CA ILE A 78 -2.33 -16.95 1.23
C ILE A 78 -1.84 -16.78 -0.20
N GLN A 79 -2.40 -17.57 -1.08
CA GLN A 79 -2.20 -17.40 -2.50
C GLN A 79 -3.12 -16.31 -3.03
N THR A 80 -2.54 -15.17 -3.42
CA THR A 80 -3.29 -14.06 -4.00
C THR A 80 -3.45 -14.26 -5.50
N ASN A 81 -4.62 -13.89 -6.04
CA ASN A 81 -4.87 -13.96 -7.46
C ASN A 81 -4.21 -12.79 -8.20
N ILE A 82 -3.74 -13.05 -9.41
CA ILE A 82 -3.32 -12.00 -10.33
C ILE A 82 -4.55 -11.19 -10.72
N HIS A 83 -4.49 -9.87 -10.56
CA HIS A 83 -5.60 -8.96 -10.83
C HIS A 83 -5.10 -7.60 -11.31
N THR A 84 -6.02 -6.79 -11.80
CA THR A 84 -5.85 -5.35 -12.02
C THR A 84 -6.81 -4.61 -11.10
N ASP A 85 -6.44 -3.42 -10.65
CA ASP A 85 -7.38 -2.58 -9.94
C ASP A 85 -8.40 -1.97 -10.91
N ALA A 86 -9.59 -1.68 -10.40
CA ALA A 86 -10.65 -1.10 -11.21
C ALA A 86 -10.33 0.35 -11.62
N PRO A 87 -10.65 0.76 -12.86
CA PRO A 87 -10.56 2.15 -13.26
C PRO A 87 -11.37 3.06 -12.30
N PRO A 88 -11.00 4.34 -12.10
CA PRO A 88 -9.96 5.09 -12.85
C PRO A 88 -8.54 5.02 -12.26
N VAL A 89 -8.28 4.15 -11.28
CA VAL A 89 -6.96 4.08 -10.63
C VAL A 89 -5.95 3.44 -11.57
N ILE A 90 -4.91 4.19 -11.92
CA ILE A 90 -3.79 3.72 -12.75
C ILE A 90 -2.57 3.46 -11.87
N ALA A 91 -2.34 4.32 -10.88
CA ALA A 91 -1.25 4.17 -9.92
C ALA A 91 -1.71 4.48 -8.50
N LYS A 92 -1.02 3.87 -7.54
CA LYS A 92 -1.24 4.09 -6.10
C LYS A 92 0.10 4.03 -5.36
N ILE A 93 0.13 4.47 -4.12
CA ILE A 93 1.29 4.30 -3.25
C ILE A 93 0.98 3.22 -2.23
N ASN A 94 1.86 2.21 -2.16
CA ASN A 94 1.85 1.21 -1.11
C ASN A 94 2.90 1.55 -0.06
N PHE A 95 2.52 1.48 1.21
CA PHE A 95 3.38 1.79 2.34
C PHE A 95 3.49 0.55 3.25
N PRO A 96 4.69 -0.03 3.42
CA PRO A 96 4.91 -1.20 4.28
C PRO A 96 4.81 -0.80 5.76
N VAL A 97 4.13 -1.58 6.57
CA VAL A 97 3.90 -1.27 7.99
C VAL A 97 4.47 -2.33 8.93
N LEU A 98 4.12 -3.60 8.72
CA LEU A 98 4.55 -4.68 9.60
C LEU A 98 4.78 -5.97 8.82
N ASN A 99 5.92 -6.64 9.11
CA ASN A 99 6.24 -7.96 8.55
C ASN A 99 6.15 -8.05 7.03
N THR A 100 6.69 -7.04 6.35
CA THR A 100 6.65 -6.97 4.88
C THR A 100 7.90 -7.56 4.21
N GLN A 101 8.89 -8.02 4.99
CA GLN A 101 10.05 -8.72 4.48
C GLN A 101 9.65 -10.08 3.89
N ASP A 102 10.36 -10.48 2.85
CA ASP A 102 10.10 -11.70 2.07
C ASP A 102 8.66 -11.76 1.53
N THR A 103 8.13 -10.60 1.17
CA THR A 103 6.89 -10.45 0.41
C THR A 103 7.14 -9.50 -0.75
N TYR A 104 6.51 -9.79 -1.90
CA TYR A 104 6.86 -9.14 -3.17
C TYR A 104 5.62 -8.66 -3.91
N ASN A 105 5.66 -7.44 -4.44
CA ASN A 105 4.76 -7.07 -5.53
C ASN A 105 5.34 -7.62 -6.84
N VAL A 106 4.51 -8.27 -7.63
CA VAL A 106 4.90 -8.92 -8.89
C VAL A 106 3.94 -8.51 -10.00
N TRP A 107 4.47 -8.13 -11.15
CA TRP A 107 3.70 -7.73 -12.33
C TRP A 107 3.89 -8.71 -13.48
N TYR A 108 2.85 -8.83 -14.29
CA TYR A 108 2.78 -9.77 -15.38
C TYR A 108 2.35 -9.07 -16.68
N ASP A 109 2.84 -9.57 -17.80
CA ASP A 109 2.35 -9.18 -19.13
C ASP A 109 1.00 -9.86 -19.45
N SER A 110 0.45 -9.54 -20.63
CA SER A 110 -0.81 -10.12 -21.11
C SER A 110 -0.74 -11.64 -21.35
N ALA A 111 0.45 -12.19 -21.49
CA ALA A 111 0.69 -13.63 -21.64
C ALA A 111 0.89 -14.36 -20.30
N GLY A 112 0.81 -13.62 -19.17
CA GLY A 112 1.02 -14.17 -17.83
C GLY A 112 2.49 -14.38 -17.45
N LYS A 113 3.41 -13.80 -18.21
CA LYS A 113 4.84 -13.84 -17.89
C LYS A 113 5.19 -12.70 -16.91
N GLU A 114 5.96 -13.02 -15.88
CA GLU A 114 6.49 -12.01 -14.95
C GLU A 114 7.38 -11.01 -15.70
N ILE A 115 7.11 -9.73 -15.50
CA ILE A 115 7.86 -8.61 -16.09
C ILE A 115 8.60 -7.77 -15.07
N ASP A 116 8.14 -7.76 -13.82
CA ASP A 116 8.70 -6.94 -12.77
C ASP A 116 8.43 -7.53 -11.39
N ARG A 117 9.33 -7.26 -10.43
CA ARG A 117 9.23 -7.74 -9.05
C ARG A 117 9.93 -6.79 -8.09
N VAL A 118 9.33 -6.50 -6.93
CA VAL A 118 9.97 -5.72 -5.87
C VAL A 118 9.56 -6.23 -4.49
N GLU A 119 10.52 -6.33 -3.58
CA GLU A 119 10.24 -6.65 -2.17
C GLU A 119 9.52 -5.48 -1.48
N CYS A 120 8.52 -5.81 -0.65
CA CYS A 120 7.62 -4.82 -0.01
C CYS A 120 8.23 -4.15 1.23
N ILE A 121 9.50 -3.76 1.20
CA ILE A 121 10.20 -3.19 2.37
C ILE A 121 10.32 -1.66 2.36
N LYS A 122 10.00 -1.03 1.24
CA LYS A 122 9.99 0.43 1.09
C LYS A 122 8.68 0.91 0.48
N PRO A 123 8.29 2.17 0.73
CA PRO A 123 7.17 2.75 0.01
C PRO A 123 7.46 2.76 -1.49
N ILE A 124 6.47 2.40 -2.27
CA ILE A 124 6.55 2.42 -3.73
C ILE A 124 5.32 3.10 -4.31
N VAL A 125 5.50 3.85 -5.39
CA VAL A 125 4.43 4.09 -6.33
C VAL A 125 4.40 2.94 -7.31
N LEU A 126 3.22 2.40 -7.59
CA LEU A 126 3.06 1.23 -8.45
C LEU A 126 1.91 1.41 -9.44
N ARG A 127 2.06 0.80 -10.60
CA ARG A 127 0.96 0.65 -11.57
C ARG A 127 0.02 -0.46 -11.10
N SER A 128 -1.24 -0.09 -10.99
CA SER A 128 -2.31 -1.01 -10.58
C SER A 128 -3.24 -1.41 -11.74
N ASP A 129 -3.08 -0.78 -12.90
CA ASP A 129 -3.76 -1.10 -14.14
C ASP A 129 -3.11 -2.23 -14.96
N ILE A 130 -1.93 -2.68 -14.55
CA ILE A 130 -1.25 -3.87 -15.09
C ILE A 130 -1.55 -5.08 -14.20
N PRO A 131 -1.69 -6.29 -14.76
CA PRO A 131 -1.85 -7.51 -13.96
C PRO A 131 -0.76 -7.66 -12.92
N HIS A 132 -1.13 -7.79 -11.64
CA HIS A 132 -0.20 -7.88 -10.53
C HIS A 132 -0.75 -8.72 -9.38
N THR A 133 0.14 -9.11 -8.49
CA THR A 133 -0.21 -9.82 -7.25
C THR A 133 0.83 -9.54 -6.16
N VAL A 134 0.55 -10.01 -4.96
CA VAL A 134 1.51 -10.10 -3.86
C VAL A 134 1.90 -11.55 -3.67
N GLU A 135 3.18 -11.86 -3.75
CA GLU A 135 3.73 -13.17 -3.42
C GLU A 135 4.31 -13.17 -2.01
N ILE A 136 4.01 -14.22 -1.26
CA ILE A 136 4.47 -14.44 0.10
C ILE A 136 5.58 -15.48 0.09
N GLY A 137 6.77 -15.10 0.49
CA GLY A 137 7.92 -16.01 0.58
C GLY A 137 7.85 -16.93 1.79
N SER A 138 8.66 -17.99 1.79
CA SER A 138 8.66 -19.01 2.86
C SER A 138 9.15 -18.51 4.22
N ARG A 139 9.84 -17.37 4.25
CA ARG A 139 10.35 -16.74 5.48
C ARG A 139 9.50 -15.57 5.96
N ALA A 140 8.41 -15.28 5.27
CA ALA A 140 7.51 -14.20 5.66
C ALA A 140 6.92 -14.43 7.05
N LYS A 141 6.72 -13.34 7.78
CA LYS A 141 6.12 -13.33 9.13
C LYS A 141 4.72 -12.75 9.08
N PHE A 142 3.87 -13.17 10.04
CA PHE A 142 2.48 -12.74 10.13
C PHE A 142 2.19 -12.13 11.51
N PRO A 143 1.22 -11.22 11.64
CA PRO A 143 0.45 -10.63 10.52
C PRO A 143 1.35 -9.73 9.65
N ARG A 144 1.09 -9.74 8.35
CA ARG A 144 1.68 -8.78 7.39
C ARG A 144 0.69 -7.65 7.15
N ILE A 145 1.13 -6.42 7.33
CA ILE A 145 0.27 -5.24 7.18
C ILE A 145 0.92 -4.24 6.23
N GLN A 146 0.15 -3.76 5.27
CA GLN A 146 0.50 -2.73 4.31
C GLN A 146 -0.67 -1.78 4.11
N PHE A 147 -0.41 -0.48 4.05
CA PHE A 147 -1.39 0.52 3.68
C PHE A 147 -1.25 0.92 2.20
N SER A 148 -2.37 1.23 1.58
CA SER A 148 -2.44 1.70 0.20
C SER A 148 -3.18 3.01 0.13
N PHE A 149 -2.68 3.92 -0.70
CA PHE A 149 -3.22 5.27 -0.87
C PHE A 149 -3.48 5.56 -2.34
N CYS A 150 -4.71 5.97 -2.63
CA CYS A 150 -5.10 6.55 -3.92
C CYS A 150 -5.32 8.05 -3.74
N PHE A 151 -5.09 8.81 -4.80
CA PHE A 151 -5.06 10.26 -4.75
C PHE A 151 -6.06 10.88 -5.72
N TYR A 152 -6.48 12.12 -5.46
CA TYR A 152 -7.32 12.89 -6.38
C TYR A 152 -6.62 13.12 -7.74
N LYS A 153 -5.31 13.35 -7.70
CA LYS A 153 -4.45 13.34 -8.88
C LYS A 153 -3.67 12.03 -8.89
N ASP A 154 -3.85 11.25 -9.92
CA ASP A 154 -3.16 9.97 -10.06
C ASP A 154 -1.64 10.17 -10.08
N PRO A 155 -0.86 9.46 -9.25
CA PRO A 155 0.58 9.65 -9.14
C PRO A 155 1.38 9.01 -10.29
N ILE A 156 0.77 8.75 -11.42
CA ILE A 156 1.39 8.10 -12.59
C ILE A 156 2.68 8.79 -13.04
N ASN A 157 2.76 10.12 -12.87
CA ASN A 157 3.93 10.89 -13.23
C ASN A 157 5.19 10.53 -12.43
N LEU A 158 5.04 9.94 -11.26
CA LEU A 158 6.16 9.47 -10.44
C LEU A 158 6.81 8.19 -11.02
N LEU A 159 6.18 7.56 -12.00
CA LEU A 159 6.68 6.36 -12.68
C LEU A 159 7.47 6.68 -13.97
N MET A 160 7.54 7.94 -14.33
CA MET A 160 8.18 8.37 -15.58
C MET A 160 9.71 8.57 -15.43
#